data_55062063ddc4a51347ad922445d5f0a6
#
_entry.id   55062063ddc4a51347ad922445d5f0a6
#
_cell.length_a   1.000
_cell.length_b   1.000
_cell.length_c   1.000
_cell.angle_alpha   90.00
_cell.angle_beta   90.00
_cell.angle_gamma   90.00
#
_symmetry.space_group_name_H-M   'P 1'
#
loop_
_entity.id
_entity.type
_entity.pdbx_description
1 polymer ?
#
loop_
_entity_poly.entity_id
_entity_poly.type
_entity_poly.pdbx_seq_one_letter_code
_entity_poly.pdbx_strand_id
1 'polypeptide(L)'
;MNRGSYASVSERQPAPPESTAAAGEFYDEMWERYGHLDAASPAAFHRRRLIVELCQRHAGGARHVLDAGCGRGELLQELRRALPGAELSASDVSLASVRETARLNPALRVFQMDLSRPDFDRVHAADLGRFELITCSEVVEHIPNDRRAVERVAKLLAPRGLLVLTVPGGKMSRFDELIGHQRHYSSGALLELALGAELDPLEVLAWGFPFQNLYRSAVRVASRFSMPSPSEPKSRGSSRNISDLLGASYAVFGRALKPLFYLNRNFWGEQMLLVARKR
;
A
#
# COMPACT_ATOMS: atom_id res chain seq x y z
N MET A 1 -12.28 -20.78 35.83
CA MET A 1 -13.41 -20.77 34.87
C MET A 1 -14.03 -19.41 34.88
N ASN A 2 -13.76 -18.59 33.88
CA ASN A 2 -14.58 -17.44 33.58
C ASN A 2 -14.31 -17.05 32.10
N ARG A 3 -15.22 -17.48 31.23
CA ARG A 3 -15.18 -17.16 29.80
C ARG A 3 -15.86 -15.78 29.66
N GLY A 4 -15.04 -14.74 29.52
CA GLY A 4 -15.52 -13.43 29.11
C GLY A 4 -15.88 -13.46 27.62
N SER A 5 -17.18 -13.42 27.32
CA SER A 5 -17.71 -13.28 25.98
C SER A 5 -17.35 -11.88 25.44
N TYR A 6 -16.51 -11.81 24.43
CA TYR A 6 -16.35 -10.62 23.63
C TYR A 6 -17.58 -10.50 22.71
N ALA A 7 -18.48 -9.59 23.09
CA ALA A 7 -19.59 -9.21 22.24
C ALA A 7 -19.04 -8.52 20.98
N SER A 8 -19.38 -9.08 19.83
CA SER A 8 -19.11 -8.50 18.52
C SER A 8 -19.98 -7.26 18.32
N VAL A 9 -19.38 -6.08 18.41
CA VAL A 9 -20.01 -4.86 17.91
C VAL A 9 -19.73 -4.81 16.41
N SER A 10 -20.68 -5.32 15.62
CA SER A 10 -20.68 -5.14 14.17
C SER A 10 -21.27 -3.76 13.84
N GLU A 11 -20.48 -2.71 13.93
CA GLU A 11 -20.82 -1.45 13.27
C GLU A 11 -20.44 -1.57 11.80
N ARG A 12 -21.46 -1.43 10.94
CA ARG A 12 -21.33 -1.59 9.48
C ARG A 12 -20.41 -0.50 8.93
N GLN A 13 -19.21 -0.89 8.55
CA GLN A 13 -18.36 -0.11 7.64
C GLN A 13 -19.11 0.09 6.31
N PRO A 14 -18.88 1.19 5.59
CA PRO A 14 -19.38 1.29 4.22
C PRO A 14 -18.93 0.06 3.45
N ALA A 15 -19.86 -0.62 2.82
CA ALA A 15 -19.54 -1.81 2.03
C ALA A 15 -18.48 -1.42 0.97
N PRO A 16 -17.42 -2.26 0.78
CA PRO A 16 -16.45 -2.00 -0.25
C PRO A 16 -17.14 -1.91 -1.61
N PRO A 17 -16.61 -1.12 -2.56
CA PRO A 17 -17.21 -0.98 -3.86
C PRO A 17 -17.35 -2.35 -4.54
N GLU A 18 -18.56 -2.69 -4.96
CA GLU A 18 -18.90 -4.01 -5.51
C GLU A 18 -18.36 -4.26 -6.91
N SER A 19 -17.81 -3.23 -7.58
CA SER A 19 -17.27 -3.31 -8.93
C SER A 19 -15.91 -2.62 -9.08
N THR A 20 -15.13 -3.05 -10.07
CA THR A 20 -13.88 -2.39 -10.47
C THR A 20 -14.05 -0.90 -10.76
N ALA A 21 -15.17 -0.51 -11.38
CA ALA A 21 -15.47 0.89 -11.68
C ALA A 21 -15.65 1.70 -10.39
N ALA A 22 -16.46 1.22 -9.45
CA ALA A 22 -16.69 1.91 -8.19
C ALA A 22 -15.43 1.97 -7.31
N ALA A 23 -14.61 0.92 -7.32
CA ALA A 23 -13.30 0.95 -6.66
C ALA A 23 -12.38 2.00 -7.31
N GLY A 24 -12.32 2.03 -8.64
CA GLY A 24 -11.54 3.00 -9.40
C GLY A 24 -11.95 4.45 -9.08
N GLU A 25 -13.25 4.75 -9.12
CA GLU A 25 -13.78 6.09 -8.80
C GLU A 25 -13.47 6.51 -7.35
N PHE A 26 -13.59 5.59 -6.39
CA PHE A 26 -13.23 5.86 -4.99
C PHE A 26 -11.76 6.26 -4.87
N TYR A 27 -10.84 5.50 -5.48
CA TYR A 27 -9.42 5.80 -5.41
C TYR A 27 -9.02 6.99 -6.29
N ASP A 28 -9.71 7.28 -7.39
CA ASP A 28 -9.54 8.53 -8.16
C ASP A 28 -9.80 9.75 -7.24
N GLU A 29 -10.93 9.75 -6.50
CA GLU A 29 -11.23 10.81 -5.52
C GLU A 29 -10.19 10.89 -4.38
N MET A 30 -9.74 9.75 -3.89
CA MET A 30 -8.71 9.68 -2.84
C MET A 30 -7.37 10.24 -3.32
N TRP A 31 -6.94 9.91 -4.53
CA TRP A 31 -5.70 10.43 -5.12
C TRP A 31 -5.78 11.93 -5.40
N GLU A 32 -6.90 12.43 -5.90
CA GLU A 32 -7.09 13.88 -6.08
C GLU A 32 -6.98 14.63 -4.76
N ARG A 33 -7.56 14.10 -3.70
CA ARG A 33 -7.66 14.75 -2.39
C ARG A 33 -6.41 14.61 -1.53
N TYR A 34 -5.79 13.44 -1.52
CA TYR A 34 -4.72 13.09 -0.57
C TYR A 34 -3.39 12.68 -1.21
N GLY A 35 -3.33 12.48 -2.53
CA GLY A 35 -2.13 11.98 -3.20
C GLY A 35 -0.89 12.89 -3.02
N HIS A 36 -1.10 14.20 -2.86
CA HIS A 36 -0.02 15.15 -2.57
C HIS A 36 0.62 14.93 -1.18
N LEU A 37 -0.14 14.35 -0.23
CA LEU A 37 0.36 14.04 1.11
C LEU A 37 1.32 12.85 1.08
N ASP A 38 1.02 11.81 0.29
CA ASP A 38 1.92 10.66 0.16
C ASP A 38 3.27 11.06 -0.46
N ALA A 39 3.26 11.83 -1.52
CA ALA A 39 4.48 12.32 -2.18
C ALA A 39 5.40 13.11 -1.23
N ALA A 40 4.82 13.89 -0.32
CA ALA A 40 5.55 14.71 0.67
C ALA A 40 5.89 13.94 1.95
N SER A 41 5.28 12.78 2.18
CA SER A 41 5.39 12.03 3.43
C SER A 41 6.80 11.47 3.66
N PRO A 42 7.45 11.78 4.81
CA PRO A 42 8.71 11.15 5.19
C PRO A 42 8.59 9.63 5.34
N ALA A 43 7.41 9.16 5.76
CA ALA A 43 7.11 7.73 5.88
C ALA A 43 7.12 7.03 4.54
N ALA A 44 6.42 7.58 3.54
CA ALA A 44 6.40 7.04 2.19
C ALA A 44 7.79 7.04 1.55
N PHE A 45 8.57 8.11 1.76
CA PHE A 45 9.96 8.17 1.31
C PHE A 45 10.83 7.06 1.94
N HIS A 46 10.75 6.86 3.26
CA HIS A 46 11.52 5.82 3.94
C HIS A 46 11.07 4.42 3.51
N ARG A 47 9.75 4.20 3.37
CA ARG A 47 9.17 2.95 2.86
C ARG A 47 9.70 2.61 1.47
N ARG A 48 9.64 3.54 0.52
CA ARG A 48 10.15 3.33 -0.85
C ARG A 48 11.64 2.97 -0.84
N ARG A 49 12.43 3.65 -0.03
CA ARG A 49 13.85 3.33 0.13
C ARG A 49 14.06 1.89 0.60
N LEU A 50 13.33 1.44 1.63
CA LEU A 50 13.40 0.06 2.12
C LEU A 50 13.00 -0.95 1.05
N ILE A 51 11.92 -0.67 0.30
CA ILE A 51 11.49 -1.51 -0.82
C ILE A 51 12.64 -1.63 -1.84
N VAL A 52 13.24 -0.53 -2.25
CA VAL A 52 14.33 -0.51 -3.23
C VAL A 52 15.54 -1.28 -2.72
N GLU A 53 15.97 -1.08 -1.47
CA GLU A 53 17.07 -1.81 -0.86
C GLU A 53 16.83 -3.33 -0.87
N LEU A 54 15.60 -3.78 -0.60
CA LEU A 54 15.23 -5.19 -0.63
C LEU A 54 15.13 -5.74 -2.05
N CYS A 55 14.59 -4.96 -2.99
CA CYS A 55 14.59 -5.33 -4.41
C CYS A 55 16.00 -5.54 -4.94
N GLN A 56 16.95 -4.65 -4.62
CA GLN A 56 18.35 -4.80 -5.02
C GLN A 56 19.00 -6.02 -4.36
N ARG A 57 18.75 -6.26 -3.08
CA ARG A 57 19.33 -7.38 -2.33
C ARG A 57 18.87 -8.74 -2.84
N HIS A 58 17.57 -8.89 -3.11
CA HIS A 58 16.95 -10.18 -3.39
C HIS A 58 16.68 -10.43 -4.88
N ALA A 59 16.57 -9.36 -5.69
CA ALA A 59 16.15 -9.41 -7.08
C ALA A 59 16.90 -8.42 -7.99
N GLY A 60 18.15 -8.08 -7.67
CA GLY A 60 18.95 -7.11 -8.43
C GLY A 60 19.17 -7.46 -9.91
N GLY A 61 18.95 -8.71 -10.32
CA GLY A 61 19.02 -9.18 -11.70
C GLY A 61 17.66 -9.38 -12.38
N ALA A 62 16.54 -8.99 -11.74
CA ALA A 62 15.21 -9.14 -12.32
C ALA A 62 15.06 -8.32 -13.61
N ARG A 63 14.52 -8.93 -14.65
CA ARG A 63 14.30 -8.31 -15.96
C ARG A 63 12.88 -7.78 -16.14
N HIS A 64 11.88 -8.50 -15.63
CA HIS A 64 10.47 -8.12 -15.72
C HIS A 64 9.96 -7.79 -14.34
N VAL A 65 9.69 -6.50 -14.10
CA VAL A 65 9.29 -5.98 -12.79
C VAL A 65 7.92 -5.31 -12.91
N LEU A 66 7.02 -5.60 -11.97
CA LEU A 66 5.71 -4.95 -11.85
C LEU A 66 5.61 -4.19 -10.52
N ASP A 67 5.17 -2.94 -10.58
CA ASP A 67 4.66 -2.21 -9.42
C ASP A 67 3.12 -2.30 -9.41
N ALA A 68 2.57 -3.12 -8.53
CA ALA A 68 1.15 -3.38 -8.39
C ALA A 68 0.54 -2.44 -7.35
N GLY A 69 -0.34 -1.52 -7.78
CA GLY A 69 -0.82 -0.39 -6.99
C GLY A 69 0.19 0.76 -7.03
N CYS A 70 0.57 1.19 -8.23
CA CYS A 70 1.67 2.13 -8.45
C CYS A 70 1.34 3.58 -8.04
N GLY A 71 0.06 3.91 -7.81
CA GLY A 71 -0.36 5.28 -7.54
C GLY A 71 0.14 6.25 -8.60
N ARG A 72 0.86 7.28 -8.19
CA ARG A 72 1.42 8.29 -9.09
C ARG A 72 2.81 7.95 -9.63
N GLY A 73 3.33 6.74 -9.34
CA GLY A 73 4.57 6.23 -9.91
C GLY A 73 5.86 6.70 -9.23
N GLU A 74 5.81 7.20 -7.99
CA GLU A 74 7.00 7.62 -7.25
C GLU A 74 7.99 6.47 -7.04
N LEU A 75 7.49 5.28 -6.69
CA LEU A 75 8.32 4.09 -6.50
C LEU A 75 8.98 3.65 -7.82
N LEU A 76 8.27 3.74 -8.94
CA LEU A 76 8.81 3.39 -10.27
C LEU A 76 10.08 4.17 -10.63
N GLN A 77 10.13 5.46 -10.28
CA GLN A 77 11.32 6.29 -10.55
C GLN A 77 12.53 5.81 -9.76
N GLU A 78 12.32 5.37 -8.52
CA GLU A 78 13.38 4.82 -7.67
C GLU A 78 13.81 3.43 -8.15
N LEU A 79 12.86 2.56 -8.51
CA LEU A 79 13.12 1.24 -9.10
C LEU A 79 13.89 1.32 -10.42
N ARG A 80 13.57 2.30 -11.29
CA ARG A 80 14.29 2.50 -12.55
C ARG A 80 15.77 2.79 -12.33
N ARG A 81 16.11 3.56 -11.30
CA ARG A 81 17.50 3.86 -10.95
C ARG A 81 18.21 2.67 -10.32
N ALA A 82 17.47 1.90 -9.52
CA ALA A 82 18.00 0.77 -8.76
C ALA A 82 18.19 -0.50 -9.61
N LEU A 83 17.37 -0.67 -10.66
CA LEU A 83 17.31 -1.83 -11.55
C LEU A 83 17.39 -1.38 -13.02
N PRO A 84 18.52 -0.82 -13.48
CA PRO A 84 18.64 -0.16 -14.79
C PRO A 84 18.46 -1.11 -15.99
N GLY A 85 18.60 -2.42 -15.77
CA GLY A 85 18.36 -3.46 -16.79
C GLY A 85 16.94 -4.03 -16.84
N ALA A 86 16.04 -3.56 -15.97
CA ALA A 86 14.69 -4.09 -15.85
C ALA A 86 13.71 -3.40 -16.81
N GLU A 87 12.84 -4.21 -17.42
CA GLU A 87 11.60 -3.76 -18.05
C GLU A 87 10.56 -3.55 -16.95
N LEU A 88 10.28 -2.29 -16.62
CA LEU A 88 9.30 -1.93 -15.61
C LEU A 88 7.91 -1.87 -16.20
N SER A 89 6.95 -2.43 -15.49
CA SER A 89 5.51 -2.28 -15.71
C SER A 89 4.86 -1.72 -14.46
N ALA A 90 3.71 -1.10 -14.61
CA ALA A 90 2.95 -0.56 -13.50
C ALA A 90 1.45 -0.82 -13.65
N SER A 91 0.77 -0.98 -12.54
CA SER A 91 -0.69 -1.13 -12.56
C SER A 91 -1.34 -0.48 -11.33
N ASP A 92 -2.58 -0.04 -11.52
CA ASP A 92 -3.41 0.50 -10.44
C ASP A 92 -4.89 0.24 -10.76
N VAL A 93 -5.75 0.23 -9.75
CA VAL A 93 -7.21 0.16 -9.95
C VAL A 93 -7.77 1.51 -10.41
N SER A 94 -7.16 2.61 -10.00
CA SER A 94 -7.50 3.97 -10.38
C SER A 94 -7.09 4.27 -11.81
N LEU A 95 -8.05 4.63 -12.66
CA LEU A 95 -7.77 5.07 -14.03
C LEU A 95 -7.03 6.42 -14.07
N ALA A 96 -7.27 7.30 -13.11
CA ALA A 96 -6.55 8.57 -12.98
C ALA A 96 -5.07 8.32 -12.71
N SER A 97 -4.74 7.42 -11.78
CA SER A 97 -3.36 6.99 -11.49
C SER A 97 -2.69 6.36 -12.71
N VAL A 98 -3.38 5.46 -13.43
CA VAL A 98 -2.86 4.83 -14.65
C VAL A 98 -2.53 5.87 -15.72
N ARG A 99 -3.43 6.81 -15.98
CA ARG A 99 -3.23 7.87 -16.99
C ARG A 99 -2.08 8.79 -16.62
N GLU A 100 -2.02 9.24 -15.36
CA GLU A 100 -0.96 10.14 -14.89
C GLU A 100 0.40 9.45 -14.91
N THR A 101 0.49 8.21 -14.43
CA THR A 101 1.73 7.43 -14.45
C THR A 101 2.20 7.14 -15.87
N ALA A 102 1.30 6.81 -16.80
CA ALA A 102 1.62 6.62 -18.21
C ALA A 102 2.10 7.93 -18.87
N ARG A 103 1.45 9.06 -18.57
CA ARG A 103 1.86 10.39 -19.06
C ARG A 103 3.27 10.76 -18.63
N LEU A 104 3.60 10.50 -17.37
CA LEU A 104 4.93 10.78 -16.79
C LEU A 104 6.00 9.78 -17.27
N ASN A 105 5.60 8.59 -17.70
CA ASN A 105 6.49 7.49 -18.08
C ASN A 105 6.05 6.83 -19.40
N PRO A 106 6.10 7.54 -20.54
CA PRO A 106 5.53 7.06 -21.81
C PRO A 106 6.18 5.78 -22.36
N ALA A 107 7.36 5.41 -21.88
CA ALA A 107 8.05 4.18 -22.26
C ALA A 107 7.66 2.96 -21.40
N LEU A 108 6.85 3.15 -20.34
CA LEU A 108 6.43 2.05 -19.49
C LEU A 108 5.08 1.49 -19.91
N ARG A 109 4.92 0.19 -19.75
CA ARG A 109 3.62 -0.45 -19.80
C ARG A 109 2.86 -0.15 -18.51
N VAL A 110 1.83 0.71 -18.59
CA VAL A 110 0.96 1.04 -17.45
C VAL A 110 -0.46 0.61 -17.80
N PHE A 111 -1.13 -0.12 -16.90
CA PHE A 111 -2.45 -0.69 -17.16
C PHE A 111 -3.33 -0.75 -15.91
N GLN A 112 -4.64 -0.73 -16.10
CA GLN A 112 -5.59 -0.91 -15.02
C GLN A 112 -5.59 -2.35 -14.53
N MET A 113 -5.50 -2.55 -13.22
CA MET A 113 -5.58 -3.86 -12.59
C MET A 113 -6.33 -3.79 -11.27
N ASP A 114 -7.40 -4.58 -11.19
CA ASP A 114 -8.19 -4.76 -9.98
C ASP A 114 -7.94 -6.16 -9.42
N LEU A 115 -7.25 -6.23 -8.30
CA LEU A 115 -6.97 -7.49 -7.59
C LEU A 115 -8.22 -8.11 -6.94
N SER A 116 -9.36 -7.43 -6.92
CA SER A 116 -10.62 -7.95 -6.37
C SER A 116 -11.53 -8.62 -7.40
N ARG A 117 -11.35 -8.32 -8.70
CA ARG A 117 -12.29 -8.72 -9.77
C ARG A 117 -12.43 -10.25 -9.92
N PRO A 118 -13.64 -10.78 -10.13
CA PRO A 118 -13.88 -12.24 -10.21
C PRO A 118 -13.12 -12.95 -11.33
N ASP A 119 -13.02 -12.31 -12.50
CA ASP A 119 -12.44 -12.86 -13.73
C ASP A 119 -10.97 -12.45 -13.95
N PHE A 120 -10.24 -12.22 -12.86
CA PHE A 120 -8.85 -11.74 -12.87
C PHE A 120 -7.95 -12.57 -13.80
N ASP A 121 -7.96 -13.90 -13.64
CA ASP A 121 -7.08 -14.80 -14.40
C ASP A 121 -7.35 -14.73 -15.90
N ARG A 122 -8.62 -14.52 -16.31
CA ARG A 122 -9.00 -14.37 -17.73
C ARG A 122 -8.51 -13.04 -18.29
N VAL A 123 -8.68 -11.96 -17.54
CA VAL A 123 -8.32 -10.60 -17.99
C VAL A 123 -6.81 -10.40 -18.05
N HIS A 124 -6.08 -10.99 -17.11
CA HIS A 124 -4.63 -10.87 -17.01
C HIS A 124 -3.88 -12.12 -17.46
N ALA A 125 -4.49 -12.95 -18.31
CA ALA A 125 -3.90 -14.22 -18.78
C ALA A 125 -2.49 -14.06 -19.36
N ALA A 126 -2.21 -12.96 -20.09
CA ALA A 126 -0.91 -12.66 -20.66
C ALA A 126 0.16 -12.24 -19.63
N ASP A 127 -0.25 -11.94 -18.41
CA ASP A 127 0.63 -11.49 -17.33
C ASP A 127 0.90 -12.59 -16.29
N LEU A 128 0.16 -13.70 -16.35
CA LEU A 128 0.36 -14.81 -15.43
C LEU A 128 1.76 -15.42 -15.62
N GLY A 129 2.50 -15.56 -14.54
CA GLY A 129 3.84 -16.13 -14.56
C GLY A 129 4.91 -15.27 -15.24
N ARG A 130 4.65 -13.98 -15.47
CA ARG A 130 5.55 -13.11 -16.23
C ARG A 130 6.62 -12.42 -15.41
N PHE A 131 6.29 -11.97 -14.20
CA PHE A 131 7.14 -11.04 -13.46
C PHE A 131 8.11 -11.74 -12.51
N GLU A 132 9.39 -11.41 -12.62
CA GLU A 132 10.44 -11.92 -11.74
C GLU A 132 10.48 -11.18 -10.40
N LEU A 133 9.97 -9.95 -10.37
CA LEU A 133 9.80 -9.15 -9.18
C LEU A 133 8.46 -8.39 -9.24
N ILE A 134 7.70 -8.45 -8.16
CA ILE A 134 6.53 -7.60 -7.97
C ILE A 134 6.71 -6.81 -6.68
N THR A 135 6.53 -5.50 -6.75
CA THR A 135 6.29 -4.64 -5.59
C THR A 135 4.78 -4.42 -5.42
N CYS A 136 4.28 -4.50 -4.19
CA CYS A 136 2.89 -4.24 -3.85
C CYS A 136 2.88 -3.47 -2.52
N SER A 137 2.74 -2.15 -2.60
CA SER A 137 2.96 -1.28 -1.45
C SER A 137 1.70 -0.54 -1.06
N GLU A 138 1.19 -0.81 0.16
CA GLU A 138 -0.03 -0.18 0.72
C GLU A 138 -1.25 -0.39 -0.21
N VAL A 139 -1.53 -1.64 -0.54
CA VAL A 139 -2.62 -2.04 -1.46
C VAL A 139 -3.57 -3.04 -0.82
N VAL A 140 -3.05 -4.13 -0.26
CA VAL A 140 -3.89 -5.27 0.15
C VAL A 140 -4.76 -4.98 1.37
N GLU A 141 -4.39 -4.01 2.20
CA GLU A 141 -5.20 -3.51 3.31
C GLU A 141 -6.52 -2.87 2.87
N HIS A 142 -6.59 -2.42 1.64
CA HIS A 142 -7.78 -1.83 1.03
C HIS A 142 -8.73 -2.86 0.44
N ILE A 143 -8.27 -4.10 0.22
CA ILE A 143 -9.04 -5.13 -0.47
C ILE A 143 -9.76 -6.02 0.54
N PRO A 144 -11.10 -6.18 0.44
CA PRO A 144 -11.86 -7.00 1.38
C PRO A 144 -11.35 -8.43 1.52
N ASN A 145 -11.03 -9.09 0.40
CA ASN A 145 -10.43 -10.41 0.37
C ASN A 145 -8.93 -10.29 0.03
N ASP A 146 -8.14 -9.94 1.02
CA ASP A 146 -6.69 -9.78 0.93
C ASP A 146 -5.96 -11.09 0.58
N ARG A 147 -6.42 -12.23 1.08
CA ARG A 147 -5.87 -13.56 0.73
C ARG A 147 -5.94 -13.79 -0.77
N ARG A 148 -7.12 -13.57 -1.36
CA ARG A 148 -7.30 -13.72 -2.81
C ARG A 148 -6.49 -12.69 -3.60
N ALA A 149 -6.32 -11.48 -3.08
CA ALA A 149 -5.48 -10.47 -3.71
C ALA A 149 -4.00 -10.91 -3.75
N VAL A 150 -3.46 -11.43 -2.64
CA VAL A 150 -2.06 -11.93 -2.59
C VAL A 150 -1.89 -13.18 -3.46
N GLU A 151 -2.86 -14.11 -3.49
CA GLU A 151 -2.86 -15.26 -4.41
C GLU A 151 -2.78 -14.81 -5.88
N ARG A 152 -3.50 -13.75 -6.26
CA ARG A 152 -3.47 -13.18 -7.61
C ARG A 152 -2.14 -12.53 -7.95
N VAL A 153 -1.56 -11.78 -7.00
CA VAL A 153 -0.20 -11.26 -7.14
C VAL A 153 0.79 -12.41 -7.32
N ALA A 154 0.67 -13.49 -6.54
CA ALA A 154 1.52 -14.67 -6.68
C ALA A 154 1.38 -15.37 -8.04
N LYS A 155 0.18 -15.39 -8.63
CA LYS A 155 -0.03 -15.91 -9.99
C LYS A 155 0.70 -15.13 -11.08
N LEU A 156 0.86 -13.81 -10.90
CA LEU A 156 1.60 -12.96 -11.83
C LEU A 156 3.12 -13.20 -11.76
N LEU A 157 3.62 -13.70 -10.63
CA LEU A 157 5.04 -14.02 -10.48
C LEU A 157 5.46 -15.19 -11.37
N ALA A 158 6.61 -15.03 -12.01
CA ALA A 158 7.34 -16.13 -12.63
C ALA A 158 7.73 -17.19 -11.59
N PRO A 159 8.04 -18.44 -11.99
CA PRO A 159 8.61 -19.43 -11.09
C PRO A 159 9.84 -18.86 -10.37
N ARG A 160 9.91 -19.00 -9.04
CA ARG A 160 10.94 -18.41 -8.17
C ARG A 160 10.98 -16.86 -8.15
N GLY A 161 10.00 -16.19 -8.75
CA GLY A 161 9.85 -14.74 -8.68
C GLY A 161 9.61 -14.24 -7.26
N LEU A 162 9.87 -12.97 -7.01
CA LEU A 162 9.86 -12.35 -5.69
C LEU A 162 8.72 -11.34 -5.56
N LEU A 163 8.05 -11.38 -4.42
CA LEU A 163 7.12 -10.36 -3.96
C LEU A 163 7.78 -9.53 -2.86
N VAL A 164 7.74 -8.21 -3.00
CA VAL A 164 8.00 -7.24 -1.93
C VAL A 164 6.69 -6.55 -1.60
N LEU A 165 6.11 -6.90 -0.45
CA LEU A 165 4.81 -6.41 0.00
C LEU A 165 4.99 -5.50 1.22
N THR A 166 4.37 -4.32 1.22
CA THR A 166 4.28 -3.48 2.42
C THR A 166 2.83 -3.20 2.79
N VAL A 167 2.57 -3.17 4.08
CA VAL A 167 1.24 -2.90 4.65
C VAL A 167 1.36 -2.17 5.98
N PRO A 168 0.33 -1.42 6.40
CA PRO A 168 0.28 -0.85 7.73
C PRO A 168 0.10 -1.93 8.80
N GLY A 169 0.75 -1.72 9.93
CA GLY A 169 0.56 -2.49 11.15
C GLY A 169 0.01 -1.64 12.29
N GLY A 170 -0.05 -2.20 13.49
CA GLY A 170 -0.52 -1.52 14.69
C GLY A 170 -2.02 -1.23 14.66
N LYS A 171 -2.45 -0.25 15.44
CA LYS A 171 -3.87 0.12 15.55
C LYS A 171 -4.30 1.05 14.41
N MET A 172 -5.47 0.79 13.85
CA MET A 172 -6.11 1.69 12.89
C MET A 172 -6.50 3.02 13.53
N SER A 173 -6.45 4.08 12.74
CA SER A 173 -6.96 5.41 13.08
C SER A 173 -8.22 5.70 12.24
N ARG A 174 -8.97 6.75 12.63
CA ARG A 174 -10.07 7.25 11.80
C ARG A 174 -9.61 7.73 10.41
N PHE A 175 -8.36 8.15 10.31
CA PHE A 175 -7.79 8.52 9.03
C PHE A 175 -7.57 7.28 8.14
N ASP A 176 -7.07 6.18 8.71
CA ASP A 176 -6.90 4.92 7.97
C ASP A 176 -8.25 4.42 7.42
N GLU A 177 -9.31 4.46 8.24
CA GLU A 177 -10.67 4.13 7.81
C GLU A 177 -11.19 5.04 6.69
N LEU A 178 -10.92 6.36 6.78
CA LEU A 178 -11.32 7.34 5.78
C LEU A 178 -10.69 7.09 4.42
N ILE A 179 -9.43 6.68 4.38
CA ILE A 179 -8.71 6.35 3.14
C ILE A 179 -8.96 4.92 2.65
N GLY A 180 -9.85 4.18 3.33
CA GLY A 180 -10.35 2.88 2.87
C GLY A 180 -9.62 1.66 3.39
N HIS A 181 -8.78 1.79 4.46
CA HIS A 181 -8.19 0.61 5.08
C HIS A 181 -9.29 -0.27 5.69
N GLN A 182 -9.25 -1.56 5.40
CA GLN A 182 -10.12 -2.57 5.97
C GLN A 182 -9.48 -3.21 7.21
N ARG A 183 -8.15 -3.23 7.26
CA ARG A 183 -7.38 -3.88 8.32
C ARG A 183 -5.95 -3.39 8.37
N HIS A 184 -5.29 -3.70 9.49
CA HIS A 184 -3.85 -3.62 9.67
C HIS A 184 -3.29 -5.00 10.00
N TYR A 185 -2.00 -5.19 9.79
CA TYR A 185 -1.37 -6.50 9.82
C TYR A 185 -0.35 -6.63 10.96
N SER A 186 -0.22 -7.86 11.45
CA SER A 186 0.92 -8.31 12.24
C SER A 186 1.90 -9.12 11.37
N SER A 187 3.10 -9.35 11.86
CA SER A 187 4.06 -10.24 11.18
C SER A 187 3.50 -11.65 10.96
N GLY A 188 2.74 -12.19 11.93
CA GLY A 188 2.08 -13.49 11.79
C GLY A 188 1.03 -13.50 10.68
N ALA A 189 0.20 -12.45 10.57
CA ALA A 189 -0.78 -12.33 9.50
C ALA A 189 -0.14 -12.26 8.11
N LEU A 190 1.00 -11.57 7.97
CA LEU A 190 1.74 -11.56 6.70
C LEU A 190 2.31 -12.92 6.34
N LEU A 191 2.84 -13.65 7.32
CA LEU A 191 3.32 -15.03 7.10
C LEU A 191 2.18 -15.95 6.65
N GLU A 192 1.02 -15.87 7.28
CA GLU A 192 -0.17 -16.63 6.86
C GLU A 192 -0.61 -16.31 5.44
N LEU A 193 -0.62 -15.01 5.06
CA LEU A 193 -0.96 -14.57 3.70
C LEU A 193 0.03 -15.15 2.68
N ALA A 194 1.34 -15.07 2.96
CA ALA A 194 2.36 -15.58 2.05
C ALA A 194 2.22 -17.10 1.86
N LEU A 195 2.13 -17.86 2.97
CA LEU A 195 2.01 -19.31 2.93
C LEU A 195 0.72 -19.76 2.23
N GLY A 196 -0.39 -19.06 2.45
CA GLY A 196 -1.68 -19.31 1.78
C GLY A 196 -1.64 -19.07 0.27
N ALA A 197 -0.76 -18.19 -0.21
CA ALA A 197 -0.55 -17.88 -1.61
C ALA A 197 0.60 -18.70 -2.25
N GLU A 198 1.06 -19.79 -1.61
CA GLU A 198 2.17 -20.64 -2.06
C GLU A 198 3.50 -19.88 -2.24
N LEU A 199 3.70 -18.86 -1.41
CA LEU A 199 4.95 -18.10 -1.34
C LEU A 199 5.78 -18.56 -0.14
N ASP A 200 7.09 -18.67 -0.31
CA ASP A 200 8.05 -18.93 0.76
C ASP A 200 8.53 -17.60 1.34
N PRO A 201 8.17 -17.25 2.59
CA PRO A 201 8.65 -16.03 3.23
C PRO A 201 10.18 -16.07 3.39
N LEU A 202 10.87 -15.04 2.91
CA LEU A 202 12.32 -14.89 3.06
C LEU A 202 12.67 -13.92 4.18
N GLU A 203 11.92 -12.83 4.28
CA GLU A 203 12.17 -11.77 5.26
C GLU A 203 10.85 -11.11 5.65
N VAL A 204 10.62 -10.92 6.96
CA VAL A 204 9.51 -10.12 7.49
C VAL A 204 10.09 -9.06 8.40
N LEU A 205 9.84 -7.80 8.08
CA LEU A 205 10.33 -6.64 8.82
C LEU A 205 9.16 -5.85 9.42
N ALA A 206 9.34 -5.47 10.68
CA ALA A 206 8.54 -4.39 11.28
C ALA A 206 9.44 -3.16 11.37
N TRP A 207 8.99 -2.01 10.86
CA TRP A 207 9.80 -0.81 10.86
C TRP A 207 9.00 0.42 11.32
N GLY A 208 9.75 1.50 11.63
CA GLY A 208 9.16 2.81 11.91
C GLY A 208 9.39 3.32 13.32
N PHE A 209 9.96 2.56 14.24
CA PHE A 209 10.29 3.05 15.58
C PHE A 209 11.61 3.85 15.58
N PRO A 210 11.70 5.01 16.25
CA PRO A 210 10.60 5.64 17.00
C PRO A 210 9.78 6.65 16.20
N PHE A 211 10.30 7.25 15.13
CA PHE A 211 9.75 8.47 14.53
C PHE A 211 8.46 8.23 13.76
N GLN A 212 8.37 7.15 12.98
CA GLN A 212 7.12 6.79 12.30
C GLN A 212 6.03 6.42 13.29
N ASN A 213 6.35 5.67 14.35
CA ASN A 213 5.37 5.32 15.38
C ASN A 213 4.86 6.56 16.12
N LEU A 214 5.76 7.52 16.42
CA LEU A 214 5.40 8.78 17.06
C LEU A 214 4.48 9.62 16.15
N TYR A 215 4.85 9.71 14.86
CA TYR A 215 4.04 10.37 13.86
C TYR A 215 2.64 9.74 13.73
N ARG A 216 2.53 8.42 13.59
CA ARG A 216 1.23 7.72 13.54
C ARG A 216 0.42 7.93 14.82
N SER A 217 1.06 7.97 15.99
CA SER A 217 0.39 8.26 17.24
C SER A 217 -0.19 9.68 17.26
N ALA A 218 0.54 10.66 16.74
CA ALA A 218 0.04 12.04 16.59
C ALA A 218 -1.15 12.11 15.61
N VAL A 219 -1.08 11.40 14.47
CA VAL A 219 -2.20 11.32 13.51
C VAL A 219 -3.44 10.67 14.17
N ARG A 220 -3.26 9.57 14.91
CA ARG A 220 -4.35 8.91 15.66
C ARG A 220 -5.03 9.86 16.66
N VAL A 221 -4.25 10.64 17.37
CA VAL A 221 -4.80 11.63 18.32
C VAL A 221 -5.52 12.75 17.58
N ALA A 222 -4.88 13.35 16.59
CA ALA A 222 -5.45 14.44 15.79
C ALA A 222 -6.76 14.02 15.09
N SER A 223 -6.81 12.82 14.50
CA SER A 223 -7.99 12.33 13.80
C SER A 223 -9.21 12.12 14.71
N ARG A 224 -9.01 11.90 16.02
CA ARG A 224 -10.13 11.79 17.00
C ARG A 224 -10.87 13.11 17.19
N PHE A 225 -10.17 14.23 17.08
CA PHE A 225 -10.72 15.56 17.35
C PHE A 225 -11.14 16.32 16.09
N SER A 226 -10.55 15.97 14.94
CA SER A 226 -10.68 16.77 13.71
C SER A 226 -11.50 16.10 12.62
N MET A 227 -11.87 14.83 12.76
CA MET A 227 -12.62 14.10 11.73
C MET A 227 -14.06 13.84 12.18
N PRO A 228 -15.06 14.02 11.28
CA PRO A 228 -16.45 13.69 11.58
C PRO A 228 -16.57 12.21 11.91
N SER A 229 -17.55 11.88 12.77
CA SER A 229 -17.90 10.50 13.06
C SER A 229 -18.38 9.79 11.80
N PRO A 230 -18.12 8.48 11.60
CA PRO A 230 -18.65 7.71 10.47
C PRO A 230 -20.15 7.78 10.31
N SER A 231 -20.89 8.14 11.38
CA SER A 231 -22.34 8.29 11.41
C SER A 231 -22.85 9.68 11.00
N GLU A 232 -21.98 10.68 10.77
CA GLU A 232 -22.39 12.00 10.35
C GLU A 232 -22.45 12.14 8.82
N PRO A 233 -23.52 12.79 8.28
CA PRO A 233 -23.61 13.02 6.84
C PRO A 233 -22.45 13.91 6.37
N LYS A 234 -21.74 13.44 5.33
CA LYS A 234 -20.57 14.11 4.74
C LYS A 234 -20.93 15.54 4.29
N SER A 235 -20.65 16.54 5.12
CA SER A 235 -20.72 17.94 4.69
C SER A 235 -19.46 18.26 3.86
N ARG A 236 -19.65 18.64 2.61
CA ARG A 236 -18.58 18.97 1.64
C ARG A 236 -17.58 20.06 2.11
N GLY A 237 -17.87 20.79 3.18
CA GLY A 237 -17.04 21.90 3.66
C GLY A 237 -15.98 21.52 4.69
N SER A 238 -16.24 20.54 5.55
CA SER A 238 -15.36 20.24 6.71
C SER A 238 -14.08 19.47 6.32
N SER A 239 -14.12 18.68 5.25
CA SER A 239 -12.97 17.83 4.88
C SER A 239 -11.83 18.59 4.18
N ARG A 240 -12.11 19.75 3.56
CA ARG A 240 -11.07 20.59 2.92
C ARG A 240 -10.10 21.19 3.94
N ASN A 241 -10.62 21.69 5.05
CA ASN A 241 -9.77 22.34 6.07
C ASN A 241 -8.79 21.37 6.74
N ILE A 242 -9.11 20.09 6.83
CA ILE A 242 -8.25 19.07 7.46
C ILE A 242 -7.17 18.61 6.50
N SER A 243 -7.50 18.39 5.23
CA SER A 243 -6.51 18.05 4.20
C SER A 243 -5.51 19.18 4.00
N ASP A 244 -5.95 20.44 4.06
CA ASP A 244 -5.09 21.61 3.91
C ASP A 244 -4.20 21.80 5.15
N LEU A 245 -4.72 21.56 6.35
CA LEU A 245 -3.94 21.62 7.60
C LEU A 245 -2.92 20.49 7.69
N LEU A 246 -3.31 19.27 7.35
CA LEU A 246 -2.40 18.13 7.26
C LEU A 246 -1.37 18.35 6.14
N GLY A 247 -1.79 18.85 4.98
CA GLY A 247 -0.92 19.17 3.85
C GLY A 247 0.13 20.23 4.21
N ALA A 248 -0.26 21.31 4.87
CA ALA A 248 0.66 22.34 5.34
C ALA A 248 1.63 21.80 6.40
N SER A 249 1.13 20.99 7.35
CA SER A 249 1.98 20.35 8.35
C SER A 249 2.94 19.32 7.72
N TYR A 250 2.52 18.54 6.73
CA TYR A 250 3.37 17.65 5.96
C TYR A 250 4.43 18.38 5.15
N ALA A 251 4.09 19.49 4.51
CA ALA A 251 5.05 20.25 3.71
C ALA A 251 6.17 20.87 4.57
N VAL A 252 5.82 21.37 5.74
CA VAL A 252 6.77 22.03 6.65
C VAL A 252 7.52 21.02 7.52
N PHE A 253 6.82 20.12 8.19
CA PHE A 253 7.41 19.13 9.09
C PHE A 253 7.99 17.93 8.32
N GLY A 254 7.40 17.53 7.19
CA GLY A 254 7.85 16.41 6.41
C GLY A 254 9.28 16.58 5.88
N ARG A 255 9.63 17.77 5.38
CA ARG A 255 10.99 18.06 4.91
C ARG A 255 11.99 18.14 6.05
N ALA A 256 11.62 18.77 7.16
CA ALA A 256 12.48 18.90 8.34
C ALA A 256 12.70 17.57 9.07
N LEU A 257 11.69 16.69 9.08
CA LEU A 257 11.74 15.39 9.76
C LEU A 257 12.32 14.26 8.91
N LYS A 258 12.45 14.44 7.58
CA LYS A 258 13.07 13.42 6.70
C LYS A 258 14.34 12.80 7.26
N PRO A 259 15.34 13.57 7.74
CA PRO A 259 16.56 13.00 8.31
C PRO A 259 16.31 12.09 9.52
N LEU A 260 15.33 12.41 10.36
CA LEU A 260 14.99 11.61 11.53
C LEU A 260 14.42 10.24 11.15
N PHE A 261 13.72 10.13 10.01
CA PHE A 261 13.19 8.85 9.56
C PHE A 261 14.29 7.86 9.13
N TYR A 262 15.49 8.33 8.77
CA TYR A 262 16.63 7.44 8.56
C TYR A 262 17.11 6.75 9.85
N LEU A 263 16.75 7.29 11.02
CA LEU A 263 17.05 6.71 12.33
C LEU A 263 15.99 5.69 12.78
N ASN A 264 14.93 5.50 12.01
CA ASN A 264 13.96 4.45 12.29
C ASN A 264 14.64 3.07 12.21
N ARG A 265 14.31 2.22 13.17
CA ARG A 265 14.80 0.84 13.20
C ARG A 265 13.94 -0.04 12.29
N ASN A 266 14.58 -0.95 11.56
CA ASN A 266 13.94 -1.81 10.58
C ASN A 266 13.58 -3.21 11.15
N PHE A 267 13.49 -3.33 12.47
CA PHE A 267 13.12 -4.57 13.16
C PHE A 267 12.05 -4.34 14.24
N TRP A 268 11.57 -3.10 14.40
CA TRP A 268 10.50 -2.76 15.32
C TRP A 268 9.73 -1.53 14.84
N GLY A 269 8.38 -1.65 14.82
CA GLY A 269 7.52 -0.54 14.40
C GLY A 269 6.11 -1.00 14.02
N GLU A 270 5.30 -0.03 13.61
CA GLU A 270 3.90 -0.22 13.18
C GLU A 270 3.74 -0.27 11.66
N GLN A 271 4.82 -0.49 10.92
CA GLN A 271 4.78 -0.72 9.47
C GLN A 271 5.38 -2.09 9.20
N MET A 272 4.75 -2.86 8.33
CA MET A 272 5.15 -4.22 8.02
C MET A 272 5.65 -4.32 6.59
N LEU A 273 6.64 -5.16 6.38
CA LEU A 273 7.19 -5.49 5.08
C LEU A 273 7.47 -6.99 5.01
N LEU A 274 7.12 -7.60 3.89
CA LEU A 274 7.38 -9.00 3.58
C LEU A 274 8.15 -9.10 2.26
N VAL A 275 9.20 -9.89 2.25
CA VAL A 275 9.81 -10.44 1.04
C VAL A 275 9.51 -11.92 0.98
N ALA A 276 8.90 -12.37 -0.11
CA ALA A 276 8.56 -13.77 -0.29
C ALA A 276 8.85 -14.23 -1.72
N ARG A 277 9.16 -15.50 -1.88
CA ARG A 277 9.49 -16.14 -3.17
C ARG A 277 8.39 -17.11 -3.57
N LYS A 278 8.01 -17.09 -4.85
CA LYS A 278 7.12 -18.10 -5.43
C LYS A 278 7.80 -19.47 -5.43
N ARG A 279 7.07 -20.48 -4.99
CA ARG A 279 7.50 -21.89 -5.02
C ARG A 279 7.68 -22.42 -6.42
#